data_6e4c5d91f176c27d9f413cbdfd8e3c0a
#
_entry.id   6e4c5d91f176c27d9f413cbdfd8e3c0a
#
_cell.length_a   1.000
_cell.length_b   1.000
_cell.length_c   1.000
_cell.angle_alpha   90.00
_cell.angle_beta   90.00
_cell.angle_gamma   90.00
#
_symmetry.space_group_name_H-M   'P 1'
#
loop_
_entity.id
_entity.type
_entity.pdbx_description
1 polymer ?
#
loop_
_entity_poly.entity_id
_entity_poly.type
_entity_poly.pdbx_seq_one_letter_code
_entity_poly.pdbx_strand_id
1 'polypeptide(L)'
;MTWRRVSAAALSLSLVLMAACAGNDEEGGGGGAETGGGGEPVTLDFWVFEEGLFGYLDALEQGFEETYPGVDLVVTTYPEDNYGVKLDTAIAAGKEPDLVLVFGPDQMRAGLLLPLDDMIAEKGIDLSTYVPSIVNPGDEFSCAYEDHLYCLGSYAGSVQMLYNKDLFDAAGIPYPATYPPLTPEQFVDIACQLTDEANGVWGAAVSDPLAYLPWEMFFSADGKTAEGYVNGPDVVHQFEVLASGYDRGCIPSSNVLDPWQQGRDFFAKGQLGMVITDFQGLPKIEEAGINYGSTSSPTPSGMEPYFFVWTDSVGVMATSDHPDQALDFVAYLTTEGQLLRHDINDDIPLDLAVAEEVDWAGGIPGREEGLEVLSHARSAIFIPNRWDVIGPYYDAWGFVVGGEKTAQEALDEAAPAIQENLDKAWEVWDSQG
;
A
#
# COMPACT_ATOMS: atom_id res chain seq x y z
N MET A 1 -12.48 36.09 -23.26
CA MET A 1 -13.81 36.49 -23.75
C MET A 1 -14.78 35.43 -23.28
N THR A 2 -15.71 35.56 -22.44
CA THR A 2 -16.47 36.61 -21.77
C THR A 2 -17.06 36.01 -20.48
N TRP A 3 -16.89 36.74 -19.41
CA TRP A 3 -17.51 36.51 -18.11
C TRP A 3 -19.04 36.58 -18.18
N ARG A 4 -19.73 35.74 -17.43
CA ARG A 4 -21.07 36.09 -16.88
C ARG A 4 -21.10 35.73 -15.39
N ARG A 5 -21.19 36.81 -14.62
CA ARG A 5 -21.63 36.84 -13.22
C ARG A 5 -23.14 36.62 -13.18
N VAL A 6 -23.64 35.86 -12.22
CA VAL A 6 -25.00 36.03 -11.73
C VAL A 6 -24.99 35.98 -10.20
N SER A 7 -25.72 36.90 -9.69
CA SER A 7 -25.78 37.54 -8.40
C SER A 7 -26.36 36.69 -7.27
N ALA A 8 -25.98 37.08 -6.07
CA ALA A 8 -26.55 36.73 -4.78
C ALA A 8 -28.03 37.07 -4.65
N ALA A 9 -28.77 36.28 -3.92
CA ALA A 9 -30.01 36.66 -3.26
C ALA A 9 -30.01 36.13 -1.83
N ALA A 10 -29.94 37.04 -0.91
CA ALA A 10 -30.20 36.84 0.52
C ALA A 10 -31.70 36.94 0.77
N LEU A 11 -32.19 36.16 1.74
CA LEU A 11 -33.39 36.46 2.57
C LEU A 11 -33.58 35.21 3.47
N SER A 12 -33.83 35.22 4.69
CA SER A 12 -34.16 36.15 5.80
C SER A 12 -34.55 35.24 6.98
N LEU A 13 -34.03 35.60 8.10
CA LEU A 13 -34.37 35.15 9.45
C LEU A 13 -35.87 34.97 9.69
N SER A 14 -36.24 33.90 10.41
CA SER A 14 -37.45 33.92 11.24
C SER A 14 -37.16 33.20 12.55
N LEU A 15 -36.98 34.01 13.57
CA LEU A 15 -37.03 33.63 14.98
C LEU A 15 -38.48 33.31 15.34
N VAL A 16 -38.76 32.19 16.01
CA VAL A 16 -39.97 32.06 16.83
C VAL A 16 -39.56 31.58 18.21
N LEU A 17 -39.82 32.45 19.17
CA LEU A 17 -39.69 32.23 20.62
C LEU A 17 -40.92 31.56 21.21
N MET A 18 -40.63 30.72 22.21
CA MET A 18 -41.35 30.44 23.45
C MET A 18 -42.77 29.86 23.43
N ALA A 19 -42.95 28.77 24.22
CA ALA A 19 -43.61 28.91 25.50
C ALA A 19 -43.53 27.64 26.35
N ALA A 20 -43.06 27.78 27.58
CA ALA A 20 -43.15 26.80 28.63
C ALA A 20 -44.59 26.77 29.18
N CYS A 21 -45.09 25.60 29.56
CA CYS A 21 -46.08 25.44 30.61
C CYS A 21 -45.88 24.06 31.30
N ALA A 22 -45.72 24.17 32.61
CA ALA A 22 -45.66 23.07 33.57
C ALA A 22 -47.06 22.56 33.91
N GLY A 23 -47.14 21.30 34.37
CA GLY A 23 -48.31 20.82 35.12
C GLY A 23 -48.46 19.30 35.16
N ASN A 24 -47.99 18.69 36.23
CA ASN A 24 -48.53 17.74 37.20
C ASN A 24 -49.06 16.36 36.78
N ASP A 25 -48.40 15.39 37.41
CA ASP A 25 -48.80 14.17 38.13
C ASP A 25 -50.05 13.38 37.70
N GLU A 26 -49.84 12.08 37.41
CA GLU A 26 -50.48 10.98 38.15
C GLU A 26 -49.84 9.61 37.84
N GLU A 27 -49.75 8.80 38.88
CA GLU A 27 -49.16 7.45 38.96
C GLU A 27 -49.95 6.41 38.14
N GLY A 28 -49.20 5.45 37.58
CA GLY A 28 -49.80 4.22 37.04
C GLY A 28 -48.72 3.20 36.68
N GLY A 29 -48.43 2.25 37.59
CA GLY A 29 -47.47 1.19 37.40
C GLY A 29 -47.81 0.18 36.29
N GLY A 30 -46.77 -0.29 35.64
CA GLY A 30 -46.81 -1.39 34.67
C GLY A 30 -45.43 -1.76 34.22
N GLY A 31 -44.90 -2.90 34.70
CA GLY A 31 -43.58 -3.39 34.34
C GLY A 31 -43.40 -3.58 32.86
N GLY A 32 -42.41 -2.94 32.31
CA GLY A 32 -41.90 -3.11 30.97
C GLY A 32 -40.39 -3.35 31.09
N ALA A 33 -39.91 -4.31 30.34
CA ALA A 33 -38.53 -4.70 30.27
C ALA A 33 -37.62 -3.46 30.09
N GLU A 34 -36.53 -3.43 30.83
CA GLU A 34 -35.43 -2.51 30.63
C GLU A 34 -34.84 -2.78 29.21
N THR A 35 -35.23 -1.99 28.28
CA THR A 35 -34.48 -1.79 27.04
C THR A 35 -33.31 -0.84 27.36
N GLY A 36 -32.12 -1.27 27.00
CA GLY A 36 -30.82 -0.71 27.33
C GLY A 36 -30.73 0.82 27.34
N GLY A 37 -29.85 1.32 28.20
CA GLY A 37 -29.62 2.72 28.45
C GLY A 37 -29.26 3.50 27.19
N GLY A 38 -30.09 4.49 26.85
CA GLY A 38 -29.78 5.50 25.86
C GLY A 38 -28.81 6.51 26.44
N GLY A 39 -27.55 6.20 26.47
CA GLY A 39 -26.47 7.17 26.50
C GLY A 39 -26.34 7.86 25.15
N GLU A 40 -25.75 9.05 25.09
CA GLU A 40 -25.36 9.61 23.81
C GLU A 40 -24.39 8.64 23.14
N PRO A 41 -24.41 8.49 21.76
CA PRO A 41 -23.44 7.66 21.05
C PRO A 41 -22.02 8.09 21.37
N VAL A 42 -21.10 7.12 21.44
CA VAL A 42 -19.67 7.38 21.51
C VAL A 42 -19.22 7.83 20.12
N THR A 43 -18.61 9.00 20.03
CA THR A 43 -18.03 9.47 18.76
C THR A 43 -16.58 9.00 18.67
N LEU A 44 -16.23 8.33 17.55
CA LEU A 44 -14.86 7.97 17.21
C LEU A 44 -14.38 8.86 16.06
N ASP A 45 -13.31 9.59 16.26
CA ASP A 45 -12.65 10.34 15.20
C ASP A 45 -11.65 9.45 14.45
N PHE A 46 -11.85 9.25 13.14
CA PHE A 46 -10.97 8.50 12.26
C PHE A 46 -10.37 9.41 11.18
N TRP A 47 -9.04 9.59 11.21
CA TRP A 47 -8.35 10.41 10.22
C TRP A 47 -7.68 9.56 9.16
N VAL A 48 -7.98 9.89 7.88
CA VAL A 48 -7.45 9.21 6.69
C VAL A 48 -6.95 10.24 5.68
N PHE A 49 -6.14 9.82 4.72
CA PHE A 49 -5.86 10.64 3.55
C PHE A 49 -6.84 10.32 2.42
N GLU A 50 -7.11 11.32 1.57
CA GLU A 50 -8.16 11.24 0.54
C GLU A 50 -7.96 10.11 -0.47
N GLU A 51 -6.73 9.70 -0.71
CA GLU A 51 -6.37 8.80 -1.81
C GLU A 51 -6.36 7.30 -1.42
N GLY A 52 -6.29 6.98 -0.12
CA GLY A 52 -6.08 5.61 0.34
C GLY A 52 -7.32 4.73 0.40
N LEU A 53 -8.51 5.29 0.58
CA LEU A 53 -9.70 4.54 0.96
C LEU A 53 -10.91 4.77 0.04
N PHE A 54 -10.64 4.99 -1.24
CA PHE A 54 -11.64 5.39 -2.21
C PHE A 54 -12.82 4.48 -2.36
N GLY A 55 -13.99 5.11 -2.35
CA GLY A 55 -15.26 4.52 -2.75
C GLY A 55 -15.94 3.70 -1.68
N TYR A 56 -15.23 3.30 -0.61
CA TYR A 56 -15.86 2.45 0.39
C TYR A 56 -15.98 3.06 1.80
N LEU A 57 -15.40 4.27 2.04
CA LEU A 57 -15.46 4.92 3.36
C LEU A 57 -16.89 5.10 3.89
N ASP A 58 -17.79 5.62 3.05
CA ASP A 58 -19.20 5.81 3.44
C ASP A 58 -19.87 4.48 3.80
N ALA A 59 -19.54 3.41 3.06
CA ALA A 59 -20.07 2.08 3.32
C ALA A 59 -19.44 1.43 4.56
N LEU A 60 -18.15 1.69 4.81
CA LEU A 60 -17.44 1.23 6.00
C LEU A 60 -18.01 1.89 7.26
N GLU A 61 -18.21 3.22 7.24
CA GLU A 61 -18.85 4.00 8.30
C GLU A 61 -20.24 3.43 8.60
N GLN A 62 -21.11 3.35 7.59
CA GLN A 62 -22.46 2.81 7.73
C GLN A 62 -22.47 1.37 8.26
N GLY A 63 -21.66 0.48 7.71
CA GLY A 63 -21.61 -0.93 8.11
C GLY A 63 -21.12 -1.12 9.54
N PHE A 64 -20.13 -0.31 9.96
CA PHE A 64 -19.66 -0.32 11.34
C PHE A 64 -20.74 0.16 12.32
N GLU A 65 -21.40 1.28 12.06
CA GLU A 65 -22.48 1.81 12.91
C GLU A 65 -23.71 0.89 12.98
N GLU A 66 -24.04 0.19 11.90
CA GLU A 66 -25.08 -0.83 11.90
C GLU A 66 -24.71 -2.02 12.79
N THR A 67 -23.44 -2.40 12.83
CA THR A 67 -22.91 -3.50 13.67
C THR A 67 -22.76 -3.08 15.13
N TYR A 68 -22.37 -1.83 15.38
CA TYR A 68 -22.14 -1.24 16.71
C TYR A 68 -23.03 -0.01 16.95
N PRO A 69 -24.35 -0.19 17.18
CA PRO A 69 -25.35 0.89 17.21
C PRO A 69 -25.25 1.81 18.44
N GLY A 70 -24.12 2.07 18.96
CA GLY A 70 -23.84 2.99 20.06
C GLY A 70 -22.61 3.81 19.79
N VAL A 71 -22.05 3.69 18.57
CA VAL A 71 -20.87 4.39 18.10
C VAL A 71 -21.25 5.23 16.87
N ASP A 72 -20.71 6.43 16.80
CA ASP A 72 -20.81 7.39 15.69
C ASP A 72 -19.37 7.54 15.15
N LEU A 73 -19.08 7.02 13.96
CA LEU A 73 -17.76 7.06 13.35
C LEU A 73 -17.63 8.33 12.47
N VAL A 74 -16.78 9.25 12.86
CA VAL A 74 -16.54 10.49 12.11
C VAL A 74 -15.25 10.35 11.31
N VAL A 75 -15.36 10.19 10.00
CA VAL A 75 -14.20 10.09 9.10
C VAL A 75 -13.79 11.49 8.63
N THR A 76 -12.53 11.86 8.89
CA THR A 76 -11.94 13.10 8.40
C THR A 76 -10.84 12.80 7.40
N THR A 77 -10.98 13.32 6.17
CA THR A 77 -10.02 13.13 5.09
C THR A 77 -9.08 14.32 4.94
N TYR A 78 -7.82 14.05 4.62
CA TYR A 78 -6.80 15.04 4.32
C TYR A 78 -6.09 14.69 3.01
N PRO A 79 -5.57 15.68 2.25
CA PRO A 79 -4.62 15.39 1.18
C PRO A 79 -3.40 14.64 1.73
N GLU A 80 -2.93 13.62 1.02
CA GLU A 80 -1.81 12.75 1.43
C GLU A 80 -0.58 13.56 1.86
N ASP A 81 -0.15 14.53 1.04
CA ASP A 81 0.99 15.42 1.32
C ASP A 81 0.89 16.19 2.66
N ASN A 82 -0.31 16.34 3.19
CA ASN A 82 -0.56 17.13 4.40
C ASN A 82 -0.93 16.28 5.62
N TYR A 83 -1.24 15.01 5.43
CA TYR A 83 -1.76 14.15 6.50
C TYR A 83 -0.78 14.05 7.67
N GLY A 84 0.48 13.67 7.43
CA GLY A 84 1.50 13.52 8.47
C GLY A 84 1.69 14.80 9.29
N VAL A 85 1.85 15.96 8.62
CA VAL A 85 2.01 17.27 9.28
C VAL A 85 0.78 17.63 10.14
N LYS A 86 -0.42 17.26 9.68
CA LYS A 86 -1.66 17.50 10.43
C LYS A 86 -1.72 16.62 11.67
N LEU A 87 -1.39 15.35 11.52
CA LEU A 87 -1.37 14.40 12.63
C LEU A 87 -0.33 14.81 13.69
N ASP A 88 0.90 15.12 13.31
CA ASP A 88 1.95 15.58 14.22
C ASP A 88 1.53 16.84 14.99
N THR A 89 0.88 17.78 14.29
CA THR A 89 0.36 19.01 14.92
C THR A 89 -0.74 18.70 15.93
N ALA A 90 -1.62 17.76 15.63
CA ALA A 90 -2.71 17.36 16.53
C ALA A 90 -2.15 16.64 17.77
N ILE A 91 -1.22 15.70 17.58
CA ILE A 91 -0.51 15.00 18.67
C ILE A 91 0.17 16.02 19.60
N ALA A 92 0.93 16.98 19.03
CA ALA A 92 1.61 18.01 19.81
C ALA A 92 0.62 18.93 20.57
N ALA A 93 -0.62 19.02 20.12
CA ALA A 93 -1.67 19.83 20.75
C ALA A 93 -2.59 19.03 21.71
N GLY A 94 -2.44 17.70 21.81
CA GLY A 94 -3.34 16.81 22.54
C GLY A 94 -4.76 16.83 21.97
N LYS A 95 -4.86 16.76 20.62
CA LYS A 95 -6.10 16.80 19.85
C LYS A 95 -6.06 15.79 18.69
N GLU A 96 -5.31 14.75 18.88
CA GLU A 96 -5.24 13.62 17.97
C GLU A 96 -6.58 12.87 17.92
N PRO A 97 -6.91 12.22 16.77
CA PRO A 97 -8.11 11.40 16.65
C PRO A 97 -7.98 10.09 17.45
N ASP A 98 -9.03 9.27 17.47
CA ASP A 98 -9.00 7.93 18.07
C ASP A 98 -8.30 6.92 17.15
N LEU A 99 -8.51 7.05 15.86
CA LEU A 99 -8.04 6.12 14.82
C LEU A 99 -7.23 6.87 13.76
N VAL A 100 -6.11 6.26 13.36
CA VAL A 100 -5.18 6.86 12.39
C VAL A 100 -4.72 5.82 11.36
N LEU A 101 -4.38 6.30 10.16
CA LEU A 101 -3.57 5.51 9.24
C LEU A 101 -2.12 5.47 9.76
N VAL A 102 -1.54 4.28 9.69
CA VAL A 102 -0.18 4.00 10.17
C VAL A 102 0.76 3.91 8.98
N PHE A 103 1.78 4.77 8.95
CA PHE A 103 2.75 4.83 7.84
C PHE A 103 4.07 4.13 8.15
N GLY A 104 4.22 3.61 9.36
CA GLY A 104 5.44 2.94 9.69
C GLY A 104 5.67 2.73 11.18
N PRO A 105 6.78 2.10 11.53
CA PRO A 105 7.06 1.72 12.91
C PRO A 105 7.43 2.90 13.84
N ASP A 106 7.65 4.11 13.30
CA ASP A 106 7.93 5.30 14.12
C ASP A 106 6.81 5.59 15.14
N GLN A 107 5.55 5.48 14.71
CA GLN A 107 4.38 5.69 15.56
C GLN A 107 4.28 4.60 16.64
N MET A 108 4.58 3.35 16.29
CA MET A 108 4.59 2.21 17.20
C MET A 108 5.69 2.38 18.25
N ARG A 109 6.90 2.69 17.81
CA ARG A 109 8.07 2.90 18.66
C ARG A 109 7.89 4.08 19.62
N ALA A 110 7.28 5.17 19.15
CA ALA A 110 6.98 6.34 19.98
C ALA A 110 5.88 6.06 21.03
N GLY A 111 5.29 4.86 21.04
CA GLY A 111 4.22 4.50 21.95
C GLY A 111 2.92 5.27 21.70
N LEU A 112 2.73 5.75 20.46
CA LEU A 112 1.54 6.49 20.09
C LEU A 112 0.32 5.59 19.85
N LEU A 113 0.54 4.30 19.60
CA LEU A 113 -0.49 3.33 19.27
C LEU A 113 -0.66 2.28 20.38
N LEU A 114 -1.88 1.76 20.49
CA LEU A 114 -2.17 0.61 21.36
C LEU A 114 -1.78 -0.69 20.64
N PRO A 115 -1.18 -1.66 21.34
CA PRO A 115 -1.01 -3.01 20.83
C PRO A 115 -2.37 -3.69 20.67
N LEU A 116 -2.52 -4.47 19.58
CA LEU A 116 -3.77 -5.14 19.20
C LEU A 116 -3.86 -6.60 19.69
N ASP A 117 -2.80 -7.14 20.31
CA ASP A 117 -2.67 -8.58 20.63
C ASP A 117 -3.83 -9.12 21.45
N ASP A 118 -4.25 -8.39 22.49
CA ASP A 118 -5.36 -8.81 23.36
C ASP A 118 -6.69 -8.81 22.59
N MET A 119 -6.93 -7.80 21.75
CA MET A 119 -8.13 -7.72 20.89
C MET A 119 -8.15 -8.87 19.87
N ILE A 120 -7.03 -9.14 19.21
CA ILE A 120 -6.90 -10.24 18.25
C ILE A 120 -7.23 -11.59 18.91
N ALA A 121 -6.68 -11.82 20.12
CA ALA A 121 -6.95 -13.02 20.88
C ALA A 121 -8.42 -13.14 21.34
N GLU A 122 -9.01 -12.03 21.79
CA GLU A 122 -10.42 -11.98 22.24
C GLU A 122 -11.40 -12.21 21.07
N LYS A 123 -11.15 -11.57 19.93
CA LYS A 123 -11.99 -11.70 18.72
C LYS A 123 -11.71 -12.99 17.96
N GLY A 124 -10.62 -13.71 18.27
CA GLY A 124 -10.25 -14.96 17.61
C GLY A 124 -9.80 -14.79 16.16
N ILE A 125 -9.17 -13.64 15.84
CA ILE A 125 -8.64 -13.36 14.50
C ILE A 125 -7.42 -14.25 14.26
N ASP A 126 -7.45 -15.05 13.21
CA ASP A 126 -6.34 -15.93 12.81
C ASP A 126 -5.39 -15.21 11.82
N LEU A 127 -4.31 -14.67 12.36
CA LEU A 127 -3.31 -13.97 11.54
C LEU A 127 -2.45 -14.90 10.66
N SER A 128 -2.56 -16.22 10.82
CA SER A 128 -1.71 -17.16 10.05
C SER A 128 -2.03 -17.19 8.55
N THR A 129 -3.18 -16.68 8.17
CA THR A 129 -3.67 -16.58 6.79
C THR A 129 -3.49 -15.18 6.18
N TYR A 130 -3.07 -14.22 6.99
CA TYR A 130 -2.80 -12.86 6.52
C TYR A 130 -1.50 -12.79 5.72
N VAL A 131 -1.41 -11.80 4.82
CA VAL A 131 -0.18 -11.55 4.04
C VAL A 131 1.02 -11.40 5.00
N PRO A 132 2.04 -12.27 4.90
CA PRO A 132 3.08 -12.38 5.94
C PRO A 132 3.89 -11.11 6.15
N SER A 133 4.17 -10.31 5.10
CA SER A 133 4.95 -9.09 5.22
C SER A 133 4.27 -7.99 6.04
N ILE A 134 2.93 -8.05 6.17
CA ILE A 134 2.17 -7.06 6.95
C ILE A 134 2.14 -7.42 8.44
N VAL A 135 1.98 -8.70 8.76
CA VAL A 135 1.81 -9.13 10.16
C VAL A 135 3.11 -9.56 10.85
N ASN A 136 4.21 -9.73 10.10
CA ASN A 136 5.53 -10.04 10.65
C ASN A 136 6.43 -8.79 10.69
N PRO A 137 7.28 -8.62 11.71
CA PRO A 137 8.15 -7.45 11.82
C PRO A 137 9.23 -7.44 10.72
N GLY A 138 9.71 -6.26 10.35
CA GLY A 138 10.89 -6.09 9.51
C GLY A 138 10.74 -5.19 8.29
N ASP A 139 9.55 -4.67 8.00
CA ASP A 139 9.31 -3.71 6.91
C ASP A 139 8.64 -2.45 7.46
N GLU A 140 8.73 -1.32 6.73
CA GLU A 140 8.04 -0.09 7.13
C GLU A 140 6.52 -0.19 7.00
N PHE A 141 6.02 -1.08 6.13
CA PHE A 141 4.58 -1.35 6.00
C PHE A 141 4.09 -2.45 6.93
N SER A 142 4.99 -3.07 7.71
CA SER A 142 4.60 -4.04 8.71
C SER A 142 3.82 -3.37 9.84
N CYS A 143 2.73 -3.98 10.23
CA CYS A 143 1.97 -3.63 11.42
C CYS A 143 2.59 -4.16 12.72
N ALA A 144 3.64 -4.99 12.62
CA ALA A 144 4.33 -5.56 13.76
C ALA A 144 5.61 -4.77 14.10
N TYR A 145 5.76 -4.44 15.36
CA TYR A 145 6.97 -3.85 15.92
C TYR A 145 7.36 -4.59 17.20
N GLU A 146 8.63 -5.03 17.30
CA GLU A 146 9.10 -5.94 18.33
C GLU A 146 8.22 -7.21 18.36
N ASP A 147 7.58 -7.52 19.49
CA ASP A 147 6.76 -8.71 19.67
C ASP A 147 5.24 -8.41 19.64
N HIS A 148 4.84 -7.23 19.16
CA HIS A 148 3.45 -6.75 19.17
C HIS A 148 2.95 -6.31 17.81
N LEU A 149 1.65 -6.47 17.57
CA LEU A 149 0.94 -5.92 16.42
C LEU A 149 0.21 -4.64 16.83
N TYR A 150 0.33 -3.57 16.02
CA TYR A 150 -0.22 -2.25 16.35
C TYR A 150 -1.23 -1.72 15.34
N CYS A 151 -1.31 -2.33 14.17
CA CYS A 151 -2.27 -1.93 13.14
C CYS A 151 -2.73 -3.15 12.33
N LEU A 152 -3.81 -2.98 11.62
CA LEU A 152 -4.29 -3.92 10.62
C LEU A 152 -5.01 -3.15 9.50
N GLY A 153 -5.08 -3.75 8.33
CA GLY A 153 -5.76 -3.19 7.17
C GLY A 153 -6.82 -4.13 6.63
N SER A 154 -7.43 -3.74 5.51
CA SER A 154 -8.53 -4.48 4.89
C SER A 154 -8.23 -5.06 3.53
N TYR A 155 -7.04 -4.77 2.94
CA TYR A 155 -6.66 -5.27 1.62
C TYR A 155 -5.15 -5.42 1.50
N ALA A 156 -4.72 -6.14 0.46
CA ALA A 156 -3.32 -6.25 0.08
C ALA A 156 -3.07 -5.53 -1.26
N GLY A 157 -2.34 -4.42 -1.22
CA GLY A 157 -1.71 -3.85 -2.40
C GLY A 157 -0.37 -4.54 -2.65
N SER A 158 -0.02 -4.80 -3.90
CA SER A 158 1.24 -5.48 -4.22
C SER A 158 1.74 -5.09 -5.60
N VAL A 159 3.06 -4.95 -5.72
CA VAL A 159 3.73 -4.84 -7.01
C VAL A 159 4.19 -6.23 -7.46
N GLN A 160 3.75 -6.63 -8.64
CA GLN A 160 4.10 -7.91 -9.25
C GLN A 160 4.45 -7.72 -10.74
N MET A 161 5.03 -8.73 -11.34
CA MET A 161 5.23 -8.75 -12.78
C MET A 161 4.06 -9.45 -13.47
N LEU A 162 3.33 -8.70 -14.31
CA LEU A 162 2.35 -9.25 -15.22
C LEU A 162 3.00 -9.56 -16.57
N TYR A 163 2.59 -10.65 -17.22
CA TYR A 163 3.07 -11.01 -18.56
C TYR A 163 1.91 -11.37 -19.49
N ASN A 164 2.01 -10.98 -20.77
CA ASN A 164 1.01 -11.21 -21.78
C ASN A 164 1.20 -12.59 -22.41
N LYS A 165 0.34 -13.55 -22.04
CA LYS A 165 0.43 -14.95 -22.50
C LYS A 165 0.35 -15.07 -24.04
N ASP A 166 -0.45 -14.23 -24.70
CA ASP A 166 -0.61 -14.28 -26.15
C ASP A 166 0.67 -13.86 -26.89
N LEU A 167 1.41 -12.89 -26.35
CA LEU A 167 2.71 -12.49 -26.91
C LEU A 167 3.79 -13.55 -26.65
N PHE A 168 3.78 -14.18 -25.48
CA PHE A 168 4.67 -15.31 -25.20
C PHE A 168 4.42 -16.50 -26.13
N ASP A 169 3.14 -16.86 -26.32
CA ASP A 169 2.74 -17.94 -27.25
C ASP A 169 3.15 -17.62 -28.69
N ALA A 170 2.91 -16.40 -29.15
CA ALA A 170 3.29 -15.97 -30.51
C ALA A 170 4.81 -16.03 -30.73
N ALA A 171 5.61 -15.74 -29.71
CA ALA A 171 7.07 -15.82 -29.75
C ALA A 171 7.60 -17.24 -29.48
N GLY A 172 6.76 -18.17 -29.02
CA GLY A 172 7.17 -19.52 -28.63
C GLY A 172 8.05 -19.55 -27.38
N ILE A 173 7.86 -18.57 -26.46
CA ILE A 173 8.61 -18.44 -25.21
C ILE A 173 7.80 -19.13 -24.11
N PRO A 174 8.41 -20.00 -23.29
CA PRO A 174 7.74 -20.56 -22.11
C PRO A 174 7.31 -19.47 -21.13
N TYR A 175 6.15 -19.64 -20.49
CA TYR A 175 5.71 -18.76 -19.42
C TYR A 175 6.69 -18.77 -18.25
N PRO A 176 6.92 -17.63 -17.57
CA PRO A 176 7.66 -17.61 -16.32
C PRO A 176 6.95 -18.49 -15.28
N ALA A 177 7.71 -19.10 -14.38
CA ALA A 177 7.13 -19.73 -13.20
C ALA A 177 6.56 -18.64 -12.29
N THR A 178 5.47 -18.93 -11.57
CA THR A 178 4.92 -18.02 -10.57
C THR A 178 5.96 -17.76 -9.49
N TYR A 179 6.63 -18.84 -9.05
CA TYR A 179 7.73 -18.81 -8.10
C TYR A 179 8.66 -20.01 -8.34
N PRO A 180 10.02 -19.88 -8.30
CA PRO A 180 10.79 -18.64 -8.18
C PRO A 180 10.68 -17.76 -9.43
N PRO A 181 10.89 -16.43 -9.29
CA PRO A 181 10.82 -15.49 -10.40
C PRO A 181 11.96 -15.64 -11.42
N LEU A 182 11.83 -14.93 -12.55
CA LEU A 182 12.94 -14.74 -13.48
C LEU A 182 14.11 -14.04 -12.79
N THR A 183 15.34 -14.29 -13.25
CA THR A 183 16.44 -13.38 -12.94
C THR A 183 16.34 -12.10 -13.79
N PRO A 184 16.96 -10.98 -13.39
CA PRO A 184 16.99 -9.77 -14.20
C PRO A 184 17.56 -10.00 -15.61
N GLU A 185 18.57 -10.88 -15.76
CA GLU A 185 19.13 -11.25 -17.05
C GLU A 185 18.09 -11.97 -17.93
N GLN A 186 17.36 -12.95 -17.36
CA GLN A 186 16.30 -13.66 -18.04
C GLN A 186 15.16 -12.71 -18.44
N PHE A 187 14.80 -11.80 -17.54
CA PHE A 187 13.78 -10.78 -17.79
C PHE A 187 14.14 -9.90 -19.00
N VAL A 188 15.36 -9.33 -19.03
CA VAL A 188 15.82 -8.51 -20.16
C VAL A 188 15.93 -9.31 -21.44
N ASP A 189 16.42 -10.55 -21.39
CA ASP A 189 16.53 -11.39 -22.57
C ASP A 189 15.17 -11.78 -23.15
N ILE A 190 14.19 -12.08 -22.30
CA ILE A 190 12.79 -12.32 -22.72
C ILE A 190 12.17 -11.03 -23.28
N ALA A 191 12.38 -9.90 -22.62
CA ALA A 191 11.89 -8.61 -23.12
C ALA A 191 12.39 -8.35 -24.55
N CYS A 192 13.66 -8.60 -24.82
CA CYS A 192 14.20 -8.41 -26.16
C CYS A 192 13.68 -9.43 -27.19
N GLN A 193 13.30 -10.63 -26.78
CA GLN A 193 12.67 -11.60 -27.67
C GLN A 193 11.20 -11.26 -27.98
N LEU A 194 10.49 -10.61 -27.05
CA LEU A 194 9.10 -10.18 -27.20
C LEU A 194 8.95 -8.87 -27.98
N THR A 195 10.02 -8.08 -28.10
CA THR A 195 9.98 -6.78 -28.76
C THR A 195 9.71 -6.94 -30.27
N ASP A 196 8.66 -6.29 -30.74
CA ASP A 196 8.31 -6.17 -32.17
C ASP A 196 8.09 -4.69 -32.50
N GLU A 197 9.18 -4.02 -32.87
CA GLU A 197 9.19 -2.61 -33.20
C GLU A 197 8.26 -2.29 -34.37
N ALA A 198 8.15 -3.21 -35.33
CA ALA A 198 7.31 -3.02 -36.53
C ALA A 198 5.81 -2.94 -36.17
N ASN A 199 5.39 -3.61 -35.09
CA ASN A 199 4.02 -3.59 -34.60
C ASN A 199 3.84 -2.72 -33.36
N GLY A 200 4.86 -1.99 -32.92
CA GLY A 200 4.81 -1.10 -31.76
C GLY A 200 4.67 -1.84 -30.44
N VAL A 201 5.28 -3.03 -30.32
CA VAL A 201 5.30 -3.83 -29.13
C VAL A 201 6.69 -3.76 -28.49
N TRP A 202 6.76 -3.35 -27.23
CA TRP A 202 7.95 -3.47 -26.39
C TRP A 202 7.90 -4.74 -25.55
N GLY A 203 9.07 -5.28 -25.24
CA GLY A 203 9.16 -6.49 -24.45
C GLY A 203 8.78 -6.31 -23.00
N ALA A 204 9.14 -5.18 -22.41
CA ALA A 204 8.79 -4.89 -21.03
C ALA A 204 8.67 -3.40 -20.73
N ALA A 205 7.99 -3.08 -19.62
CA ALA A 205 8.08 -1.78 -18.95
C ALA A 205 8.34 -2.01 -17.44
N VAL A 206 9.20 -1.16 -16.87
CA VAL A 206 9.60 -1.21 -15.46
C VAL A 206 9.23 0.11 -14.82
N SER A 207 8.27 0.10 -13.90
CA SER A 207 7.79 1.30 -13.23
C SER A 207 8.81 1.87 -12.24
N ASP A 208 9.46 0.98 -11.49
CA ASP A 208 10.46 1.35 -10.49
C ASP A 208 11.59 0.31 -10.47
N PRO A 209 12.85 0.71 -10.72
CA PRO A 209 13.99 -0.20 -10.69
C PRO A 209 14.27 -0.77 -9.29
N LEU A 210 13.78 -0.13 -8.23
CA LEU A 210 13.91 -0.64 -6.85
C LEU A 210 12.84 -1.64 -6.46
N ALA A 211 11.69 -1.62 -7.12
CA ALA A 211 10.53 -2.44 -6.73
C ALA A 211 10.77 -3.95 -6.84
N TYR A 212 11.90 -4.37 -7.40
CA TYR A 212 12.21 -5.78 -7.62
C TYR A 212 13.62 -6.22 -7.17
N LEU A 213 14.46 -5.31 -6.70
CA LEU A 213 15.76 -5.71 -6.15
C LEU A 213 15.66 -5.86 -4.63
N PRO A 214 16.10 -7.00 -4.08
CA PRO A 214 16.10 -7.19 -2.63
C PRO A 214 16.94 -6.12 -1.90
N TRP A 215 16.35 -5.53 -0.87
CA TRP A 215 16.96 -4.44 -0.11
C TRP A 215 18.26 -4.83 0.58
N GLU A 216 18.43 -6.11 0.86
CA GLU A 216 19.66 -6.69 1.39
C GLU A 216 20.87 -6.52 0.46
N MET A 217 20.65 -6.13 -0.80
CA MET A 217 21.74 -5.80 -1.72
C MET A 217 22.30 -4.38 -1.48
N PHE A 218 21.46 -3.48 -0.99
CA PHE A 218 21.80 -2.05 -0.89
C PHE A 218 22.40 -1.68 0.45
N PHE A 219 22.20 -2.50 1.48
CA PHE A 219 22.58 -2.18 2.84
C PHE A 219 23.20 -3.40 3.55
N SER A 220 23.99 -3.10 4.60
CA SER A 220 24.43 -4.13 5.54
C SER A 220 23.24 -4.80 6.24
N ALA A 221 23.43 -6.01 6.78
CA ALA A 221 22.39 -6.78 7.42
C ALA A 221 21.71 -6.08 8.62
N ASP A 222 22.34 -5.09 9.22
CA ASP A 222 21.80 -4.25 10.30
C ASP A 222 21.17 -2.94 9.78
N GLY A 223 21.13 -2.75 8.46
CA GLY A 223 20.56 -1.58 7.82
C GLY A 223 21.31 -0.26 8.08
N LYS A 224 22.56 -0.32 8.55
CA LYS A 224 23.32 0.89 8.97
C LYS A 224 24.41 1.31 8.00
N THR A 225 24.72 0.52 7.01
CA THR A 225 25.78 0.81 6.02
C THR A 225 25.25 0.63 4.60
N ALA A 226 25.38 1.66 3.79
CA ALA A 226 25.05 1.66 2.38
C ALA A 226 26.31 1.64 1.50
N GLU A 227 27.36 2.41 1.85
CA GLU A 227 28.61 2.43 1.10
C GLU A 227 29.27 1.04 1.02
N GLY A 228 29.66 0.63 -0.18
CA GLY A 228 30.20 -0.69 -0.44
C GLY A 228 29.14 -1.78 -0.69
N TYR A 229 27.87 -1.49 -0.40
CA TYR A 229 26.71 -2.30 -0.75
C TYR A 229 26.02 -1.71 -1.97
N VAL A 230 25.42 -0.51 -1.85
CA VAL A 230 24.68 0.13 -2.94
C VAL A 230 25.54 0.37 -4.18
N ASN A 231 26.84 0.59 -4.04
CA ASN A 231 27.82 0.67 -5.12
C ASN A 231 28.69 -0.59 -5.24
N GLY A 232 28.27 -1.66 -4.59
CA GLY A 232 28.93 -2.95 -4.66
C GLY A 232 28.73 -3.64 -6.03
N PRO A 233 29.57 -4.66 -6.33
CA PRO A 233 29.58 -5.29 -7.65
C PRO A 233 28.23 -5.91 -8.04
N ASP A 234 27.46 -6.40 -7.08
CA ASP A 234 26.17 -7.04 -7.34
C ASP A 234 25.13 -6.02 -7.78
N VAL A 235 25.02 -4.84 -7.11
CA VAL A 235 24.10 -3.78 -7.51
C VAL A 235 24.53 -3.15 -8.82
N VAL A 236 25.82 -2.88 -8.99
CA VAL A 236 26.37 -2.37 -10.27
C VAL A 236 26.00 -3.30 -11.42
N HIS A 237 26.18 -4.62 -11.24
CA HIS A 237 25.82 -5.61 -12.25
C HIS A 237 24.32 -5.55 -12.59
N GLN A 238 23.43 -5.45 -11.59
CA GLN A 238 21.99 -5.36 -11.84
C GLN A 238 21.60 -4.08 -12.61
N PHE A 239 22.27 -2.96 -12.31
CA PHE A 239 22.10 -1.73 -13.07
C PHE A 239 22.49 -1.90 -14.54
N GLU A 240 23.63 -2.54 -14.80
CA GLU A 240 24.11 -2.81 -16.16
C GLU A 240 23.16 -3.74 -16.91
N VAL A 241 22.68 -4.80 -16.25
CA VAL A 241 21.72 -5.74 -16.84
C VAL A 241 20.45 -5.03 -17.28
N LEU A 242 19.82 -4.30 -16.38
CA LEU A 242 18.57 -3.60 -16.66
C LEU A 242 18.75 -2.46 -17.66
N ALA A 243 19.81 -1.66 -17.53
CA ALA A 243 20.13 -0.60 -18.51
C ALA A 243 20.32 -1.16 -19.92
N SER A 244 20.87 -2.39 -20.03
CA SER A 244 21.01 -3.05 -21.33
C SER A 244 19.67 -3.26 -22.06
N GLY A 245 18.56 -3.41 -21.33
CA GLY A 245 17.22 -3.50 -21.91
C GLY A 245 16.79 -2.20 -22.60
N TYR A 246 17.17 -1.05 -22.04
CA TYR A 246 16.92 0.26 -22.64
C TYR A 246 17.84 0.48 -23.85
N ASP A 247 19.13 0.18 -23.74
CA ASP A 247 20.11 0.32 -24.81
C ASP A 247 19.76 -0.55 -26.03
N ARG A 248 19.22 -1.74 -25.80
CA ARG A 248 18.78 -2.68 -26.84
C ARG A 248 17.39 -2.35 -27.41
N GLY A 249 16.71 -1.32 -26.87
CA GLY A 249 15.37 -0.91 -27.30
C GLY A 249 14.25 -1.89 -26.90
N CYS A 250 14.51 -2.77 -25.92
CA CYS A 250 13.55 -3.77 -25.46
C CYS A 250 12.64 -3.22 -24.36
N ILE A 251 13.15 -2.23 -23.63
CA ILE A 251 12.44 -1.47 -22.60
C ILE A 251 12.41 -0.02 -23.08
N PRO A 252 11.24 0.61 -23.21
CA PRO A 252 11.14 1.99 -23.66
C PRO A 252 11.64 2.96 -22.60
N SER A 253 12.32 4.04 -23.03
CA SER A 253 12.72 5.11 -22.10
C SER A 253 11.49 5.86 -21.59
N SER A 254 11.63 6.55 -20.43
CA SER A 254 10.56 7.37 -19.82
C SER A 254 10.05 8.49 -20.74
N ASN A 255 10.83 8.92 -21.73
CA ASN A 255 10.38 9.87 -22.76
C ASN A 255 9.40 9.26 -23.76
N VAL A 256 9.36 7.94 -23.89
CA VAL A 256 8.46 7.21 -24.80
C VAL A 256 7.24 6.71 -24.07
N LEU A 257 7.44 6.20 -22.85
CA LEU A 257 6.40 5.65 -22.01
C LEU A 257 6.76 5.91 -20.55
N ASP A 258 5.89 6.61 -19.82
CA ASP A 258 5.96 6.63 -18.38
C ASP A 258 5.47 5.27 -17.86
N PRO A 259 6.36 4.42 -17.34
CA PRO A 259 5.97 3.06 -16.96
C PRO A 259 4.93 3.02 -15.84
N TRP A 260 5.01 3.96 -14.89
CA TRP A 260 4.10 4.01 -13.75
C TRP A 260 2.69 4.44 -14.15
N GLN A 261 2.57 5.53 -14.93
CA GLN A 261 1.27 6.06 -15.31
C GLN A 261 0.69 5.37 -16.56
N GLN A 262 1.54 4.96 -17.50
CA GLN A 262 1.11 4.48 -18.81
C GLN A 262 1.35 2.98 -19.02
N GLY A 263 2.19 2.33 -18.20
CA GLY A 263 2.55 0.92 -18.36
C GLY A 263 1.33 0.00 -18.44
N ARG A 264 0.37 0.18 -17.54
CA ARG A 264 -0.90 -0.56 -17.53
C ARG A 264 -1.71 -0.34 -18.82
N ASP A 265 -1.76 0.91 -19.31
CA ASP A 265 -2.48 1.27 -20.52
C ASP A 265 -1.91 0.60 -21.76
N PHE A 266 -0.59 0.55 -21.86
CA PHE A 266 0.11 -0.11 -22.96
C PHE A 266 -0.01 -1.64 -22.86
N PHE A 267 0.04 -2.18 -21.64
CA PHE A 267 -0.20 -3.60 -21.40
C PHE A 267 -1.63 -3.99 -21.78
N ALA A 268 -2.64 -3.23 -21.34
CA ALA A 268 -4.04 -3.43 -21.70
C ALA A 268 -4.33 -3.31 -23.20
N LYS A 269 -3.46 -2.61 -23.95
CA LYS A 269 -3.53 -2.54 -25.42
C LYS A 269 -2.77 -3.67 -26.13
N GLY A 270 -2.15 -4.60 -25.39
CA GLY A 270 -1.30 -5.66 -25.94
C GLY A 270 0.02 -5.14 -26.52
N GLN A 271 0.48 -3.97 -26.11
CA GLN A 271 1.71 -3.32 -26.59
C GLN A 271 2.93 -3.56 -25.68
N LEU A 272 2.75 -4.32 -24.60
CA LEU A 272 3.83 -4.77 -23.71
C LEU A 272 3.78 -6.28 -23.51
N GLY A 273 4.95 -6.92 -23.53
CA GLY A 273 5.11 -8.32 -23.21
C GLY A 273 5.04 -8.58 -21.70
N MET A 274 5.69 -7.71 -20.93
CA MET A 274 5.74 -7.77 -19.46
C MET A 274 5.63 -6.36 -18.87
N VAL A 275 5.03 -6.25 -17.68
CA VAL A 275 4.96 -5.00 -16.92
C VAL A 275 5.09 -5.30 -15.44
N ILE A 276 5.96 -4.56 -14.75
CA ILE A 276 6.03 -4.57 -13.30
C ILE A 276 5.09 -3.46 -12.82
N THR A 277 4.03 -3.81 -12.12
CA THR A 277 2.96 -2.88 -11.73
C THR A 277 2.19 -3.41 -10.52
N ASP A 278 1.34 -2.58 -9.95
CA ASP A 278 0.41 -2.96 -8.89
C ASP A 278 -0.90 -3.56 -9.44
N PHE A 279 -1.66 -4.23 -8.56
CA PHE A 279 -2.92 -4.87 -8.92
C PHE A 279 -4.11 -3.93 -9.06
N GLN A 280 -4.01 -2.67 -8.67
CA GLN A 280 -5.10 -1.70 -8.85
C GLN A 280 -5.46 -1.47 -10.33
N GLY A 281 -4.57 -1.86 -11.24
CA GLY A 281 -4.80 -1.81 -12.69
C GLY A 281 -5.44 -3.04 -13.31
N LEU A 282 -5.65 -4.13 -12.56
CA LEU A 282 -6.20 -5.37 -13.10
C LEU A 282 -7.56 -5.22 -13.76
N PRO A 283 -8.56 -4.53 -13.19
CA PRO A 283 -9.88 -4.38 -13.82
C PRO A 283 -9.79 -3.83 -15.25
N LYS A 284 -8.89 -2.88 -15.48
CA LYS A 284 -8.68 -2.29 -16.82
C LYS A 284 -8.04 -3.28 -17.81
N ILE A 285 -7.10 -4.09 -17.35
CA ILE A 285 -6.42 -5.13 -18.14
C ILE A 285 -7.41 -6.23 -18.51
N GLU A 286 -8.25 -6.63 -17.57
CA GLU A 286 -9.27 -7.66 -17.73
C GLU A 286 -10.41 -7.20 -18.63
N GLU A 287 -10.91 -5.95 -18.47
CA GLU A 287 -11.89 -5.35 -19.37
C GLU A 287 -11.39 -5.30 -20.82
N ALA A 288 -10.09 -5.09 -21.01
CA ALA A 288 -9.46 -5.12 -22.34
C ALA A 288 -9.34 -6.55 -22.91
N GLY A 289 -9.60 -7.59 -22.11
CA GLY A 289 -9.55 -8.99 -22.51
C GLY A 289 -8.14 -9.53 -22.72
N ILE A 290 -7.15 -8.97 -22.03
CA ILE A 290 -5.76 -9.45 -22.09
C ILE A 290 -5.65 -10.79 -21.34
N ASN A 291 -5.15 -11.79 -22.03
CA ASN A 291 -4.78 -13.08 -21.45
C ASN A 291 -3.42 -12.94 -20.75
N TYR A 292 -3.44 -12.71 -19.45
CA TYR A 292 -2.23 -12.45 -18.67
C TYR A 292 -1.93 -13.55 -17.65
N GLY A 293 -0.71 -13.53 -17.14
CA GLY A 293 -0.27 -14.26 -15.96
C GLY A 293 0.47 -13.33 -15.03
N SER A 294 0.60 -13.73 -13.77
CA SER A 294 1.37 -13.03 -12.73
C SER A 294 2.55 -13.86 -12.26
N THR A 295 3.60 -13.18 -11.85
CA THR A 295 4.75 -13.78 -11.18
C THR A 295 5.42 -12.75 -10.27
N SER A 296 6.26 -13.20 -9.37
CA SER A 296 7.12 -12.32 -8.59
C SER A 296 7.99 -11.45 -9.50
N SER A 297 8.35 -10.27 -9.03
CA SER A 297 9.30 -9.40 -9.72
C SER A 297 10.65 -10.09 -9.93
N PRO A 298 11.39 -9.78 -11.01
CA PRO A 298 12.69 -10.40 -11.28
C PRO A 298 13.63 -10.25 -10.10
N THR A 299 14.30 -11.34 -9.73
CA THR A 299 15.18 -11.39 -8.54
C THR A 299 16.52 -11.99 -8.90
N PRO A 300 17.65 -11.43 -8.45
CA PRO A 300 18.97 -11.98 -8.68
C PRO A 300 19.10 -13.42 -8.20
N SER A 301 19.82 -14.26 -8.98
CA SER A 301 19.95 -15.68 -8.68
C SER A 301 20.51 -15.94 -7.28
N GLY A 302 19.83 -16.80 -6.52
CA GLY A 302 20.23 -17.18 -5.17
C GLY A 302 19.78 -16.22 -4.07
N MET A 303 19.01 -15.20 -4.41
CA MET A 303 18.33 -14.33 -3.46
C MET A 303 16.84 -14.69 -3.36
N GLU A 304 16.26 -14.43 -2.21
CA GLU A 304 14.80 -14.50 -2.05
C GLU A 304 14.17 -13.23 -2.63
N PRO A 305 13.04 -13.34 -3.33
CA PRO A 305 12.36 -12.17 -3.88
C PRO A 305 11.91 -11.24 -2.78
N TYR A 306 12.03 -9.95 -3.05
CA TYR A 306 11.39 -8.90 -2.27
C TYR A 306 9.99 -8.64 -2.82
N PHE A 307 9.04 -8.45 -1.91
CA PHE A 307 7.67 -8.12 -2.26
C PHE A 307 7.32 -6.75 -1.67
N PHE A 308 7.04 -5.82 -2.55
CA PHE A 308 6.47 -4.54 -2.14
C PHE A 308 4.98 -4.74 -1.92
N VAL A 309 4.59 -4.92 -0.68
CA VAL A 309 3.19 -5.11 -0.25
C VAL A 309 2.83 -4.04 0.76
N TRP A 310 1.68 -3.45 0.60
CA TRP A 310 1.12 -2.45 1.52
C TRP A 310 -0.35 -2.71 1.79
N THR A 311 -0.86 -2.07 2.81
CA THR A 311 -2.28 -1.99 3.13
C THR A 311 -2.55 -0.62 3.76
N ASP A 312 -3.81 -0.18 3.76
CA ASP A 312 -4.22 1.00 4.53
C ASP A 312 -4.36 0.59 6.00
N SER A 313 -3.22 0.52 6.67
CA SER A 313 -3.12 0.07 8.05
C SER A 313 -3.74 1.08 9.00
N VAL A 314 -4.68 0.64 9.84
CA VAL A 314 -5.33 1.46 10.86
C VAL A 314 -4.86 1.03 12.24
N GLY A 315 -4.43 2.00 13.03
CA GLY A 315 -4.04 1.85 14.43
C GLY A 315 -4.92 2.69 15.36
N VAL A 316 -4.99 2.28 16.63
CA VAL A 316 -5.70 2.99 17.69
C VAL A 316 -4.71 3.86 18.45
N MET A 317 -4.99 5.15 18.59
CA MET A 317 -4.15 6.05 19.37
C MET A 317 -4.19 5.67 20.87
N ALA A 318 -3.03 5.60 21.50
CA ALA A 318 -2.89 5.26 22.91
C ALA A 318 -3.58 6.27 23.85
N THR A 319 -3.87 7.45 23.36
CA THR A 319 -4.55 8.55 24.07
C THR A 319 -6.06 8.59 23.82
N SER A 320 -6.60 7.64 23.03
CA SER A 320 -8.05 7.58 22.77
C SER A 320 -8.84 7.50 24.08
N ASP A 321 -9.89 8.30 24.19
CA ASP A 321 -10.85 8.25 25.29
C ASP A 321 -11.81 7.03 25.17
N HIS A 322 -11.82 6.38 23.99
CA HIS A 322 -12.73 5.27 23.63
C HIS A 322 -11.99 4.05 23.05
N PRO A 323 -10.93 3.53 23.74
CA PRO A 323 -10.06 2.51 23.17
C PRO A 323 -10.79 1.19 22.83
N ASP A 324 -11.79 0.78 23.61
CA ASP A 324 -12.54 -0.45 23.37
C ASP A 324 -13.33 -0.37 22.04
N GLN A 325 -13.99 0.76 21.79
CA GLN A 325 -14.76 0.98 20.55
C GLN A 325 -13.85 1.17 19.35
N ALA A 326 -12.69 1.82 19.53
CA ALA A 326 -11.68 1.96 18.49
C ALA A 326 -11.07 0.60 18.11
N LEU A 327 -10.81 -0.28 19.09
CA LEU A 327 -10.39 -1.66 18.85
C LEU A 327 -11.48 -2.48 18.15
N ASP A 328 -12.75 -2.29 18.51
CA ASP A 328 -13.89 -2.91 17.80
C ASP A 328 -13.93 -2.47 16.33
N PHE A 329 -13.59 -1.19 16.02
CA PHE A 329 -13.51 -0.72 14.64
C PHE A 329 -12.37 -1.39 13.87
N VAL A 330 -11.17 -1.51 14.44
CA VAL A 330 -10.05 -2.21 13.79
C VAL A 330 -10.40 -3.68 13.55
N ALA A 331 -11.05 -4.33 14.49
CA ALA A 331 -11.53 -5.71 14.32
C ALA A 331 -12.56 -5.81 13.18
N TYR A 332 -13.53 -4.88 13.11
CA TYR A 332 -14.51 -4.82 12.03
C TYR A 332 -13.84 -4.58 10.67
N LEU A 333 -12.92 -3.60 10.60
CA LEU A 333 -12.19 -3.28 9.38
C LEU A 333 -11.47 -4.49 8.80
N THR A 334 -10.82 -5.27 9.66
CA THR A 334 -9.98 -6.41 9.25
C THR A 334 -10.76 -7.73 9.10
N THR A 335 -12.05 -7.73 9.33
CA THR A 335 -12.96 -8.87 9.14
C THR A 335 -14.03 -8.51 8.11
N GLU A 336 -15.15 -7.96 8.51
CA GLU A 336 -16.27 -7.58 7.63
C GLU A 336 -15.85 -6.48 6.63
N GLY A 337 -14.97 -5.57 7.04
CA GLY A 337 -14.45 -4.49 6.20
C GLY A 337 -13.69 -4.98 4.97
N GLN A 338 -12.99 -6.12 5.07
CA GLN A 338 -12.31 -6.73 3.91
C GLN A 338 -13.32 -7.20 2.85
N LEU A 339 -14.42 -7.83 3.29
CA LEU A 339 -15.49 -8.29 2.40
C LEU A 339 -16.16 -7.11 1.72
N LEU A 340 -16.47 -6.07 2.50
CA LEU A 340 -17.08 -4.85 1.99
C LEU A 340 -16.18 -4.16 0.95
N ARG A 341 -14.89 -4.09 1.20
CA ARG A 341 -13.92 -3.50 0.27
C ARG A 341 -13.79 -4.33 -1.01
N HIS A 342 -13.74 -5.64 -0.89
CA HIS A 342 -13.77 -6.53 -2.04
C HIS A 342 -15.03 -6.32 -2.88
N ASP A 343 -16.22 -6.28 -2.27
CA ASP A 343 -17.49 -6.14 -2.97
C ASP A 343 -17.61 -4.81 -3.74
N ILE A 344 -16.96 -3.74 -3.24
CA ILE A 344 -17.03 -2.40 -3.85
C ILE A 344 -15.93 -2.17 -4.86
N ASN A 345 -14.67 -2.55 -4.53
CA ASN A 345 -13.48 -2.19 -5.30
C ASN A 345 -12.83 -3.39 -6.01
N ASP A 346 -13.25 -4.62 -5.74
CA ASP A 346 -12.60 -5.84 -6.20
C ASP A 346 -11.13 -5.95 -5.69
N ASP A 347 -10.82 -5.30 -4.56
CA ASP A 347 -9.51 -5.36 -3.93
C ASP A 347 -9.25 -6.75 -3.32
N ILE A 348 -7.98 -7.16 -3.26
CA ILE A 348 -7.57 -8.43 -2.65
C ILE A 348 -7.72 -8.29 -1.13
N PRO A 349 -8.50 -9.13 -0.43
CA PRO A 349 -8.50 -9.18 1.02
C PRO A 349 -7.09 -9.39 1.59
N LEU A 350 -6.78 -8.72 2.69
CA LEU A 350 -5.49 -8.88 3.38
C LEU A 350 -5.33 -10.28 3.97
N ASP A 351 -6.43 -10.90 4.38
CA ASP A 351 -6.52 -12.31 4.76
C ASP A 351 -6.72 -13.16 3.50
N LEU A 352 -5.70 -13.93 3.13
CA LEU A 352 -5.72 -14.77 1.93
C LEU A 352 -6.76 -15.90 2.02
N ALA A 353 -7.16 -16.33 3.23
CA ALA A 353 -8.27 -17.28 3.38
C ALA A 353 -9.61 -16.63 3.01
N VAL A 354 -9.79 -15.35 3.32
CA VAL A 354 -10.96 -14.57 2.87
C VAL A 354 -10.92 -14.38 1.37
N ALA A 355 -9.74 -14.10 0.78
CA ALA A 355 -9.60 -13.99 -0.67
C ALA A 355 -9.99 -15.28 -1.40
N GLU A 356 -9.69 -16.46 -0.82
CA GLU A 356 -10.16 -17.76 -1.33
C GLU A 356 -11.67 -17.96 -1.12
N GLU A 357 -12.21 -17.57 0.03
CA GLU A 357 -13.65 -17.72 0.36
C GLU A 357 -14.54 -16.90 -0.59
N VAL A 358 -14.14 -15.66 -0.92
CA VAL A 358 -14.87 -14.80 -1.88
C VAL A 358 -14.58 -15.16 -3.34
N ASP A 359 -13.72 -16.17 -3.58
CA ASP A 359 -13.29 -16.55 -4.94
C ASP A 359 -12.72 -15.34 -5.73
N TRP A 360 -11.87 -14.53 -5.07
CA TRP A 360 -11.29 -13.33 -5.69
C TRP A 360 -10.60 -13.65 -7.02
N ALA A 361 -9.94 -14.79 -7.10
CA ALA A 361 -9.30 -15.23 -8.34
C ALA A 361 -10.32 -15.52 -9.46
N GLY A 362 -11.55 -15.96 -9.10
CA GLY A 362 -12.66 -16.14 -10.03
C GLY A 362 -12.36 -17.08 -11.20
N GLY A 363 -11.37 -17.96 -11.08
CA GLY A 363 -10.85 -18.79 -12.15
C GLY A 363 -10.04 -18.01 -13.20
N ILE A 364 -9.60 -16.79 -12.89
CA ILE A 364 -8.70 -15.99 -13.73
C ILE A 364 -7.27 -16.41 -13.43
N PRO A 365 -6.53 -17.05 -14.36
CA PRO A 365 -5.21 -17.61 -14.06
C PRO A 365 -4.20 -16.59 -13.54
N GLY A 366 -4.23 -15.36 -14.03
CA GLY A 366 -3.34 -14.28 -13.56
C GLY A 366 -3.61 -13.87 -12.11
N ARG A 367 -4.87 -13.94 -11.66
CA ARG A 367 -5.24 -13.68 -10.26
C ARG A 367 -4.84 -14.85 -9.35
N GLU A 368 -5.03 -16.10 -9.78
CA GLU A 368 -4.59 -17.29 -9.03
C GLU A 368 -3.08 -17.25 -8.80
N GLU A 369 -2.31 -16.99 -9.87
CA GLU A 369 -0.86 -16.82 -9.79
C GLU A 369 -0.48 -15.67 -8.85
N GLY A 370 -1.23 -14.55 -8.87
CA GLY A 370 -1.02 -13.39 -8.01
C GLY A 370 -1.21 -13.68 -6.51
N LEU A 371 -2.22 -14.46 -6.14
CA LEU A 371 -2.40 -14.95 -4.77
C LEU A 371 -1.25 -15.87 -4.33
N GLU A 372 -0.78 -16.75 -5.20
CA GLU A 372 0.38 -17.58 -4.92
C GLU A 372 1.62 -16.71 -4.62
N VAL A 373 1.85 -15.66 -5.41
CA VAL A 373 2.95 -14.71 -5.17
C VAL A 373 2.81 -14.06 -3.79
N LEU A 374 1.62 -13.57 -3.43
CA LEU A 374 1.38 -12.92 -2.13
C LEU A 374 1.61 -13.86 -0.94
N SER A 375 1.34 -15.15 -1.09
CA SER A 375 1.60 -16.15 -0.03
C SER A 375 3.08 -16.30 0.32
N HIS A 376 3.98 -15.90 -0.59
CA HIS A 376 5.43 -15.85 -0.40
C HIS A 376 5.95 -14.49 0.05
N ALA A 377 5.06 -13.50 0.25
CA ALA A 377 5.47 -12.16 0.67
C ALA A 377 6.23 -12.19 1.99
N ARG A 378 7.35 -11.52 2.03
CA ARG A 378 8.19 -11.38 3.21
C ARG A 378 8.61 -9.94 3.42
N SER A 379 8.82 -9.58 4.66
CA SER A 379 9.36 -8.28 5.02
C SER A 379 10.80 -8.14 4.53
N ALA A 380 11.14 -6.96 4.04
CA ALA A 380 12.51 -6.56 3.75
C ALA A 380 13.25 -6.15 5.02
N ILE A 381 14.54 -5.82 4.89
CA ILE A 381 15.28 -5.16 5.95
C ILE A 381 14.69 -3.76 6.20
N PHE A 382 14.45 -3.45 7.46
CA PHE A 382 13.93 -2.13 7.85
C PHE A 382 15.00 -1.05 7.73
N ILE A 383 14.65 0.05 7.07
CA ILE A 383 15.46 1.26 6.93
C ILE A 383 14.58 2.46 7.31
N PRO A 384 14.91 3.23 8.38
CA PRO A 384 14.13 4.41 8.73
C PRO A 384 14.10 5.40 7.57
N ASN A 385 12.93 5.99 7.28
CA ASN A 385 12.75 7.00 6.22
C ASN A 385 13.41 6.60 4.87
N ARG A 386 13.24 5.34 4.48
CA ARG A 386 13.98 4.73 3.36
C ARG A 386 13.87 5.50 2.05
N TRP A 387 12.72 6.12 1.76
CA TRP A 387 12.52 6.85 0.51
C TRP A 387 13.42 8.06 0.37
N ASP A 388 13.63 8.81 1.47
CA ASP A 388 14.60 9.90 1.50
C ASP A 388 16.04 9.39 1.48
N VAL A 389 16.28 8.25 2.14
CA VAL A 389 17.61 7.61 2.16
C VAL A 389 18.07 7.26 0.76
N ILE A 390 17.20 6.65 -0.04
CA ILE A 390 17.54 6.16 -1.38
C ILE A 390 17.31 7.16 -2.51
N GLY A 391 16.86 8.37 -2.22
CA GLY A 391 16.64 9.39 -3.27
C GLY A 391 17.78 9.49 -4.29
N PRO A 392 19.08 9.57 -3.88
CA PRO A 392 20.22 9.65 -4.80
C PRO A 392 20.39 8.43 -5.72
N TYR A 393 19.82 7.27 -5.38
CA TYR A 393 19.82 6.09 -6.24
C TYR A 393 18.98 6.29 -7.50
N TYR A 394 17.83 6.97 -7.38
CA TYR A 394 16.99 7.28 -8.55
C TYR A 394 17.69 8.22 -9.51
N ASP A 395 18.44 9.19 -8.98
CA ASP A 395 19.27 10.08 -9.81
C ASP A 395 20.35 9.28 -10.54
N ALA A 396 21.03 8.36 -9.83
CA ALA A 396 22.03 7.47 -10.42
C ALA A 396 21.42 6.61 -11.54
N TRP A 397 20.24 6.04 -11.31
CA TRP A 397 19.50 5.29 -12.32
C TRP A 397 19.21 6.12 -13.57
N GLY A 398 18.72 7.35 -13.37
CA GLY A 398 18.46 8.30 -14.46
C GLY A 398 19.69 8.56 -15.33
N PHE A 399 20.88 8.76 -14.72
CA PHE A 399 22.13 8.95 -15.46
C PHE A 399 22.57 7.72 -16.25
N VAL A 400 22.34 6.52 -15.71
CA VAL A 400 22.73 5.27 -16.37
C VAL A 400 21.82 4.97 -17.57
N VAL A 401 20.51 5.04 -17.41
CA VAL A 401 19.57 4.80 -18.53
C VAL A 401 19.57 5.93 -19.56
N GLY A 402 20.00 7.13 -19.16
CA GLY A 402 20.26 8.26 -20.05
C GLY A 402 21.57 8.13 -20.84
N GLY A 403 22.42 7.15 -20.54
CA GLY A 403 23.74 6.97 -21.15
C GLY A 403 24.76 8.06 -20.77
N GLU A 404 24.53 8.78 -19.69
CA GLU A 404 25.39 9.86 -19.22
C GLU A 404 26.57 9.36 -18.38
N LYS A 405 26.37 8.25 -17.63
CA LYS A 405 27.37 7.62 -16.75
C LYS A 405 27.29 6.09 -16.86
N THR A 406 28.40 5.43 -16.55
CA THR A 406 28.38 4.00 -16.27
C THR A 406 27.67 3.72 -14.93
N ALA A 407 27.18 2.50 -14.70
CA ALA A 407 26.55 2.10 -13.44
C ALA A 407 27.51 2.34 -12.26
N GLN A 408 28.78 1.93 -12.39
CA GLN A 408 29.77 2.13 -11.33
C GLN A 408 29.97 3.61 -10.99
N GLU A 409 30.17 4.48 -12.01
CA GLU A 409 30.39 5.92 -11.79
C GLU A 409 29.17 6.55 -11.09
N ALA A 410 27.95 6.24 -11.56
CA ALA A 410 26.73 6.81 -10.99
C ALA A 410 26.52 6.37 -9.54
N LEU A 411 26.71 5.08 -9.24
CA LEU A 411 26.53 4.54 -7.90
C LEU A 411 27.63 4.95 -6.93
N ASP A 412 28.90 5.10 -7.40
CA ASP A 412 30.00 5.62 -6.58
C ASP A 412 29.77 7.08 -6.17
N GLU A 413 29.12 7.87 -7.04
CA GLU A 413 28.73 9.24 -6.70
C GLU A 413 27.53 9.31 -5.76
N ALA A 414 26.56 8.37 -5.88
CA ALA A 414 25.36 8.34 -5.06
C ALA A 414 25.61 7.77 -3.65
N ALA A 415 26.49 6.77 -3.52
CA ALA A 415 26.69 6.02 -2.28
C ALA A 415 27.00 6.90 -1.04
N PRO A 416 27.88 7.92 -1.11
CA PRO A 416 28.13 8.79 0.05
C PRO A 416 26.90 9.59 0.49
N ALA A 417 26.08 10.04 -0.46
CA ALA A 417 24.86 10.78 -0.15
C ALA A 417 23.77 9.86 0.46
N ILE A 418 23.66 8.62 -0.04
CA ILE A 418 22.79 7.60 0.53
C ILE A 418 23.24 7.28 1.97
N GLN A 419 24.55 7.11 2.22
CA GLN A 419 25.06 6.85 3.56
C GLN A 419 24.79 8.04 4.50
N GLU A 420 25.02 9.28 4.05
CA GLU A 420 24.72 10.48 4.85
C GLU A 420 23.24 10.57 5.23
N ASN A 421 22.34 10.26 4.28
CA ASN A 421 20.91 10.23 4.54
C ASN A 421 20.53 9.10 5.52
N LEU A 422 21.15 7.93 5.36
CA LEU A 422 20.97 6.77 6.24
C LEU A 422 21.41 7.07 7.67
N ASP A 423 22.59 7.69 7.84
CA ASP A 423 23.09 8.08 9.15
C ASP A 423 22.15 9.06 9.86
N LYS A 424 21.62 10.05 9.13
CA LYS A 424 20.63 11.00 9.65
C LYS A 424 19.31 10.31 10.02
N ALA A 425 18.85 9.39 9.17
CA ALA A 425 17.62 8.65 9.44
C ALA A 425 17.75 7.81 10.72
N TRP A 426 18.87 7.10 10.91
CA TRP A 426 19.15 6.37 12.14
C TRP A 426 19.35 7.27 13.36
N GLU A 427 20.00 8.46 13.21
CA GLU A 427 20.12 9.44 14.30
C GLU A 427 18.75 9.91 14.78
N VAL A 428 17.83 10.24 13.85
CA VAL A 428 16.45 10.62 14.19
C VAL A 428 15.74 9.45 14.85
N TRP A 429 15.81 8.27 14.26
CA TRP A 429 15.24 7.05 14.80
C TRP A 429 15.71 6.78 16.23
N ASP A 430 17.02 6.76 16.48
CA ASP A 430 17.60 6.48 17.79
C ASP A 430 17.28 7.56 18.84
N SER A 431 16.97 8.79 18.42
CA SER A 431 16.60 9.90 19.31
C SER A 431 15.17 9.86 19.84
N GLN A 432 14.30 9.09 19.17
CA GLN A 432 12.88 8.98 19.50
C GLN A 432 12.56 7.85 20.47
N GLY A 433 13.51 6.96 20.79
CA GLY A 433 13.35 5.75 21.59
C GLY A 433 13.79 5.81 23.05
#